data_0ded9925bc5fa854e39ca542bfe1c53e
#
_entry.id   0ded9925bc5fa854e39ca542bfe1c53e
#
_cell.length_a   1.000
_cell.length_b   1.000
_cell.length_c   1.000
_cell.angle_alpha   90.00
_cell.angle_beta   90.00
_cell.angle_gamma   90.00
#
_symmetry.space_group_name_H-M   'P 1'
#
loop_
_entity.id
_entity.type
_entity.pdbx_description
1 polymer ?
#
loop_
_entity_poly.entity_id
_entity_poly.type
_entity_poly.pdbx_seq_one_letter_code
_entity_poly.pdbx_strand_id
1 'polypeptide(L)'
;VDYEKERVFEEKYPYLYSLLAAFAYGVEEGKSDWDIVREEVTECEKAEELIREIEDFLKNNPANFEHVVGDVANYYFDDTNDFLRWMEQVKRYILSIKGKLCG
;
A
#
# COMPACT_ATOMS: atom_id res chain seq x y z
N VAL A 1 4.61 -1.08 -18.85
CA VAL A 1 3.60 -1.49 -17.85
C VAL A 1 3.24 -2.96 -18.06
N ASP A 2 3.30 -3.74 -16.99
CA ASP A 2 2.93 -5.16 -17.03
C ASP A 2 1.49 -5.32 -16.51
N TYR A 3 0.53 -5.25 -17.42
CA TYR A 3 -0.89 -5.32 -17.07
C TYR A 3 -1.29 -6.66 -16.45
N GLU A 4 -0.64 -7.75 -16.84
CA GLU A 4 -0.95 -9.06 -16.29
C GLU A 4 -0.48 -9.17 -14.84
N LYS A 5 0.72 -8.70 -14.52
CA LYS A 5 1.21 -8.65 -13.15
C LYS A 5 0.34 -7.75 -12.29
N GLU A 6 -0.08 -6.61 -12.84
CA GLU A 6 -0.98 -5.69 -12.13
C GLU A 6 -2.30 -6.38 -11.80
N ARG A 7 -2.88 -7.11 -12.75
CA ARG A 7 -4.13 -7.83 -12.54
C ARG A 7 -3.98 -8.91 -11.47
N VAL A 8 -2.88 -9.67 -11.51
CA VAL A 8 -2.60 -10.69 -10.50
C VAL A 8 -2.48 -10.06 -9.12
N PHE A 9 -1.77 -8.93 -9.03
CA PHE A 9 -1.60 -8.19 -7.79
C PHE A 9 -2.95 -7.70 -7.25
N GLU A 10 -3.77 -7.11 -8.12
CA GLU A 10 -5.10 -6.61 -7.73
C GLU A 10 -6.00 -7.72 -7.21
N GLU A 11 -6.01 -8.86 -7.88
CA GLU A 11 -6.82 -10.00 -7.46
C GLU A 11 -6.38 -10.57 -6.13
N LYS A 12 -5.06 -10.63 -5.90
CA LYS A 12 -4.51 -11.20 -4.68
C LYS A 12 -4.57 -10.23 -3.49
N TYR A 13 -4.39 -8.94 -3.74
CA TYR A 13 -4.32 -7.91 -2.70
C TYR A 13 -5.26 -6.75 -3.01
N PRO A 14 -6.59 -6.99 -3.03
CA PRO A 14 -7.54 -5.96 -3.46
C PRO A 14 -7.57 -4.72 -2.57
N TYR A 15 -7.46 -4.88 -1.26
CA TYR A 15 -7.45 -3.74 -0.35
C TYR A 15 -6.16 -2.92 -0.48
N LEU A 16 -5.02 -3.61 -0.60
CA LEU A 16 -3.75 -2.93 -0.82
C LEU A 16 -3.73 -2.22 -2.17
N TYR A 17 -4.22 -2.86 -3.22
CA TYR A 17 -4.31 -2.23 -4.53
C TYR A 17 -5.13 -0.93 -4.49
N SER A 18 -6.26 -0.97 -3.81
CA SER A 18 -7.13 0.20 -3.67
C SER A 18 -6.43 1.34 -2.91
N LEU A 19 -5.70 1.01 -1.85
CA LEU A 19 -4.92 2.00 -1.11
C LEU A 19 -3.82 2.62 -1.98
N LEU A 20 -3.11 1.80 -2.75
CA LEU A 20 -2.06 2.28 -3.65
C LEU A 20 -2.62 3.25 -4.69
N ALA A 21 -3.80 2.96 -5.24
CA ALA A 21 -4.46 3.86 -6.17
C ALA A 21 -4.78 5.21 -5.51
N ALA A 22 -5.17 5.18 -4.23
CA ALA A 22 -5.43 6.40 -3.47
C ALA A 22 -4.16 7.25 -3.30
N PHE A 23 -2.99 6.61 -3.17
CA PHE A 23 -1.71 7.33 -3.13
C PHE A 23 -1.49 8.14 -4.40
N ALA A 24 -1.81 7.57 -5.55
CA ALA A 24 -1.62 8.28 -6.83
C ALA A 24 -2.42 9.59 -6.88
N TYR A 25 -3.66 9.56 -6.42
CA TYR A 25 -4.49 10.76 -6.34
C TYR A 25 -3.98 11.73 -5.28
N GLY A 26 -3.62 11.22 -4.12
CA GLY A 26 -3.16 12.05 -2.99
C GLY A 26 -1.89 12.82 -3.31
N VAL A 27 -0.96 12.19 -4.02
CA VAL A 27 0.29 12.84 -4.43
C VAL A 27 -0.01 14.06 -5.31
N GLU A 28 -0.94 13.93 -6.25
CA GLU A 28 -1.34 15.03 -7.13
C GLU A 28 -1.95 16.18 -6.34
N GLU A 29 -2.62 15.89 -5.22
CA GLU A 29 -3.21 16.89 -4.35
C GLU A 29 -2.23 17.45 -3.30
N GLY A 30 -0.98 16.99 -3.31
CA GLY A 30 0.04 17.43 -2.38
C GLY A 30 -0.09 16.86 -0.97
N LYS A 31 -0.81 15.76 -0.81
CA LYS A 31 -0.98 15.13 0.50
C LYS A 31 0.22 14.25 0.85
N SER A 32 0.52 14.16 2.16
CA SER A 32 1.55 13.24 2.64
C SER A 32 1.01 11.80 2.67
N ASP A 33 1.93 10.83 2.74
CA ASP A 33 1.55 9.43 2.86
C ASP A 33 0.69 9.18 4.08
N TRP A 34 1.03 9.80 5.21
CA TRP A 34 0.26 9.69 6.45
C TRP A 34 -1.18 10.19 6.27
N ASP A 35 -1.33 11.35 5.62
CA ASP A 35 -2.66 11.92 5.37
C ASP A 35 -3.51 11.01 4.50
N ILE A 36 -2.90 10.42 3.46
CA ILE A 36 -3.60 9.52 2.54
C ILE A 36 -4.09 8.27 3.28
N VAL A 37 -3.20 7.65 4.06
CA VAL A 37 -3.55 6.45 4.82
C VAL A 37 -4.68 6.77 5.81
N ARG A 38 -4.56 7.89 6.52
CA ARG A 38 -5.55 8.30 7.51
C ARG A 38 -6.92 8.55 6.90
N GLU A 39 -6.97 9.12 5.70
CA GLU A 39 -8.23 9.38 5.01
C GLU A 39 -8.87 8.11 4.46
N GLU A 40 -8.05 7.17 3.97
CA GLU A 40 -8.55 5.95 3.34
C GLU A 40 -8.91 4.85 4.34
N VAL A 41 -8.21 4.77 5.46
CA VAL A 41 -8.41 3.71 6.45
C VAL A 41 -9.24 4.27 7.60
N THR A 42 -10.55 4.07 7.51
CA THR A 42 -11.51 4.63 8.48
C THR A 42 -12.27 3.57 9.28
N GLU A 43 -12.04 2.29 9.00
CA GLU A 43 -12.72 1.19 9.68
C GLU A 43 -11.72 0.16 10.18
N CYS A 44 -12.00 -0.40 11.36
CA CYS A 44 -11.17 -1.44 11.97
C CYS A 44 -10.96 -2.62 11.03
N GLU A 45 -12.04 -3.13 10.44
CA GLU A 45 -11.99 -4.30 9.56
C GLU A 45 -11.08 -4.06 8.36
N LYS A 46 -11.18 -2.89 7.74
CA LYS A 46 -10.34 -2.53 6.60
C LYS A 46 -8.86 -2.47 7.00
N ALA A 47 -8.58 -1.91 8.18
CA ALA A 47 -7.20 -1.86 8.68
C ALA A 47 -6.65 -3.26 8.88
N GLU A 48 -7.43 -4.18 9.45
CA GLU A 48 -7.02 -5.56 9.65
C GLU A 48 -6.74 -6.28 8.33
N GLU A 49 -7.61 -6.09 7.34
CA GLU A 49 -7.43 -6.69 6.02
C GLU A 49 -6.17 -6.16 5.33
N LEU A 50 -5.93 -4.85 5.39
CA LEU A 50 -4.75 -4.24 4.81
C LEU A 50 -3.47 -4.76 5.44
N ILE A 51 -3.42 -4.88 6.76
CA ILE A 51 -2.25 -5.41 7.45
C ILE A 51 -1.98 -6.84 7.01
N ARG A 52 -3.02 -7.67 6.93
CA ARG A 52 -2.87 -9.05 6.49
C ARG A 52 -2.33 -9.13 5.07
N GLU A 53 -2.86 -8.29 4.16
CA GLU A 53 -2.41 -8.29 2.76
C GLU A 53 -0.96 -7.82 2.64
N ILE A 54 -0.59 -6.76 3.37
CA ILE A 54 0.79 -6.25 3.33
C ILE A 54 1.76 -7.29 3.88
N GLU A 55 1.42 -7.94 4.99
CA GLU A 55 2.28 -8.97 5.57
C GLU A 55 2.47 -10.15 4.63
N ASP A 56 1.40 -10.60 3.99
CA ASP A 56 1.48 -11.66 3.00
C ASP A 56 2.32 -11.24 1.79
N PHE A 57 2.10 -10.03 1.31
CA PHE A 57 2.85 -9.47 0.19
C PHE A 57 4.36 -9.43 0.49
N LEU A 58 4.72 -8.96 1.66
CA LEU A 58 6.14 -8.83 2.05
C LEU A 58 6.83 -10.21 2.21
N LYS A 59 6.07 -11.27 2.45
CA LYS A 59 6.60 -12.62 2.58
C LYS A 59 6.75 -13.35 1.23
N ASN A 60 6.10 -12.87 0.17
CA ASN A 60 5.99 -13.60 -1.10
C ASN A 60 6.65 -12.86 -2.26
N ASN A 61 7.98 -12.69 -2.20
CA ASN A 61 8.78 -12.06 -3.26
C ASN A 61 8.26 -10.67 -3.67
N PRO A 62 8.20 -9.72 -2.74
CA PRO A 62 7.65 -8.39 -3.06
C PRO A 62 8.43 -7.67 -4.16
N ALA A 63 9.72 -7.96 -4.32
CA ALA A 63 10.55 -7.33 -5.35
C ALA A 63 10.02 -7.56 -6.76
N ASN A 64 9.33 -8.69 -6.99
CA ASN A 64 8.74 -9.00 -8.31
C ASN A 64 7.63 -8.02 -8.69
N PHE A 65 7.06 -7.33 -7.72
CA PHE A 65 5.94 -6.41 -7.93
C PHE A 65 6.30 -4.95 -7.68
N GLU A 66 7.60 -4.65 -7.53
CA GLU A 66 8.05 -3.28 -7.27
C GLU A 66 7.55 -2.30 -8.33
N HIS A 67 7.67 -2.64 -9.61
CA HIS A 67 7.22 -1.78 -10.69
C HIS A 67 5.70 -1.63 -10.72
N VAL A 68 4.98 -2.70 -10.40
CA VAL A 68 3.52 -2.66 -10.33
C VAL A 68 3.09 -1.69 -9.23
N VAL A 69 3.67 -1.81 -8.05
CA VAL A 69 3.35 -0.94 -6.92
C VAL A 69 3.68 0.52 -7.27
N GLY A 70 4.85 0.75 -7.85
CA GLY A 70 5.26 2.10 -8.26
C GLY A 70 4.31 2.71 -9.27
N ASP A 71 3.89 1.93 -10.27
CA ASP A 71 2.96 2.40 -11.30
C ASP A 71 1.59 2.74 -10.70
N VAL A 72 1.05 1.85 -9.87
CA VAL A 72 -0.28 2.05 -9.28
C VAL A 72 -0.29 3.23 -8.31
N ALA A 73 0.73 3.36 -7.47
CA ALA A 73 0.82 4.42 -6.48
C ALA A 73 1.38 5.73 -7.04
N ASN A 74 1.87 5.71 -8.27
CA ASN A 74 2.55 6.84 -8.92
C ASN A 74 3.78 7.29 -8.10
N TYR A 75 4.57 6.31 -7.65
CA TYR A 75 5.81 6.53 -6.92
C TYR A 75 7.00 6.01 -7.70
N TYR A 76 8.13 6.69 -7.53
CA TYR A 76 9.41 6.25 -8.06
C TYR A 76 10.31 5.85 -6.89
N PHE A 77 10.79 4.59 -6.91
CA PHE A 77 11.71 4.08 -5.89
C PHE A 77 13.13 4.04 -6.47
N ASP A 78 14.09 4.51 -5.68
CA ASP A 78 15.49 4.53 -6.13
C ASP A 78 16.05 3.10 -6.29
N ASP A 79 15.66 2.21 -5.40
CA ASP A 79 16.06 0.80 -5.45
C ASP A 79 15.04 -0.05 -4.68
N THR A 80 15.27 -1.37 -4.69
CA THR A 80 14.38 -2.32 -4.00
C THR A 80 14.32 -2.07 -2.50
N ASN A 81 15.42 -1.68 -1.88
CA ASN A 81 15.44 -1.39 -0.44
C ASN A 81 14.56 -0.18 -0.12
N ASP A 82 14.58 0.83 -0.98
CA ASP A 82 13.74 2.01 -0.82
C ASP A 82 12.26 1.63 -0.89
N PHE A 83 11.91 0.78 -1.87
CA PHE A 83 10.56 0.25 -2.01
C PHE A 83 10.11 -0.51 -0.76
N LEU A 84 10.95 -1.39 -0.25
CA LEU A 84 10.60 -2.20 0.93
C LEU A 84 10.45 -1.33 2.18
N ARG A 85 11.30 -0.32 2.34
CA ARG A 85 11.18 0.63 3.46
C ARG A 85 9.87 1.40 3.38
N TRP A 86 9.48 1.80 2.18
CA TRP A 86 8.20 2.51 1.99
C TRP A 86 7.01 1.61 2.36
N MET A 87 7.02 0.35 1.93
CA MET A 87 5.96 -0.61 2.28
C MET A 87 5.88 -0.82 3.80
N GLU A 88 7.02 -0.93 4.47
CA GLU A 88 7.06 -1.05 5.93
C GLU A 88 6.52 0.21 6.61
N GLN A 89 6.82 1.38 6.06
CA GLN A 89 6.32 2.64 6.60
C GLN A 89 4.80 2.75 6.46
N VAL A 90 4.26 2.36 5.32
CA VAL A 90 2.80 2.31 5.10
C VAL A 90 2.15 1.39 6.11
N LYS A 91 2.74 0.21 6.33
CA LYS A 91 2.26 -0.75 7.31
C LYS A 91 2.21 -0.14 8.71
N ARG A 92 3.26 0.59 9.12
CA ARG A 92 3.30 1.24 10.43
C ARG A 92 2.21 2.29 10.57
N TYR A 93 1.95 3.05 9.52
CA TYR A 93 0.86 4.02 9.54
C TYR A 93 -0.49 3.32 9.79
N ILE A 94 -0.73 2.22 9.09
CA ILE A 94 -1.98 1.47 9.24
C ILE A 94 -2.09 0.87 10.65
N LEU A 95 -0.99 0.32 11.18
CA LEU A 95 -0.97 -0.21 12.54
C LEU A 95 -1.31 0.86 13.58
N SER A 96 -0.78 2.07 13.41
CA SER A 96 -1.07 3.19 14.29
C SER A 96 -2.55 3.54 14.27
N ILE A 97 -3.14 3.61 13.08
CA ILE A 97 -4.57 3.91 12.92
C ILE A 97 -5.42 2.77 13.47
N LYS A 98 -5.02 1.54 13.22
CA LYS A 98 -5.73 0.35 13.71
C LYS A 98 -5.90 0.39 15.22
N GLY A 99 -4.86 0.79 15.93
CA GLY A 99 -4.90 0.90 17.39
C GLY A 99 -6.00 1.83 17.87
N LYS A 100 -6.32 2.86 17.11
CA LYS A 100 -7.39 3.81 17.43
C LYS A 100 -8.75 3.30 17.00
N LEU A 101 -8.81 2.64 15.84
CA LEU A 101 -10.08 2.19 15.26
C LEU A 101 -10.62 0.93 15.91
N CYS A 102 -9.74 0.01 16.29
CA CYS A 102 -10.10 -1.30 16.85
C CYS A 102 -10.10 -1.33 18.37
N GLY A 103 -9.55 -0.32 18.95
CA GLY A 103 -9.35 -0.28 20.37
C GLY A 103 -10.40 0.32 21.18
#